data_27070e5bc94c13f0db1f94cc7418939b
#
_entry.id   27070e5bc94c13f0db1f94cc7418939b
#
_cell.length_a   1.000
_cell.length_b   1.000
_cell.length_c   1.000
_cell.angle_alpha   90.00
_cell.angle_beta   90.00
_cell.angle_gamma   90.00
#
_symmetry.space_group_name_H-M   'P 1'
#
loop_
_entity.id
_entity.type
_entity.pdbx_description
1 polymer ?
#
loop_
_entity_poly.entity_id
_entity_poly.type
_entity_poly.pdbx_seq_one_letter_code
_entity_poly.pdbx_strand_id
1 'polypeptide(L)'
;MSALTLRGPEQLVVRQHRLVLWVSGVVALAGIALVAGAWWFTSSAADDFAGTGCSVQHTVQGCGIQVRHFLSVELYYSHLFNYAALFMTALPALVGLFVAGPVIGRELEDGTYRFAWGQSMSPARWLAAKLAVPGALTVAGVAVLSAVYAWGWSRTYETHYPSESSEPLVFGSMGPVPVASALLGLALGALIALLVRRTLASMTLTVVVSLGLIVAREAVRPDGAFWPLQLTETGILLVLTAAATALAFRVLRRYHA
;
A
#
# COMPACT_ATOMS: atom_id res chain seq x y z
N MET A 1 8.40 -33.99 0.37
CA MET A 1 8.15 -32.56 0.69
C MET A 1 9.35 -32.08 1.52
N SER A 2 10.34 -31.50 0.85
CA SER A 2 11.60 -31.07 1.48
C SER A 2 11.33 -29.77 2.23
N ALA A 3 11.33 -29.81 3.57
CA ALA A 3 11.33 -28.64 4.40
C ALA A 3 12.61 -27.85 4.09
N LEU A 4 12.46 -26.62 3.59
CA LEU A 4 13.53 -25.65 3.45
C LEU A 4 14.08 -25.34 4.85
N THR A 5 15.10 -26.09 5.26
CA THR A 5 15.86 -25.80 6.49
C THR A 5 16.80 -24.63 6.19
N LEU A 6 16.32 -23.41 6.40
CA LEU A 6 17.14 -22.21 6.42
C LEU A 6 18.15 -22.37 7.58
N ARG A 7 19.41 -22.64 7.26
CA ARG A 7 20.53 -22.67 8.22
C ARG A 7 21.41 -21.46 7.96
N GLY A 8 21.41 -20.48 8.89
CA GLY A 8 22.31 -19.34 8.78
C GLY A 8 21.72 -18.01 9.25
N PRO A 9 22.35 -16.89 8.98
CA PRO A 9 21.92 -15.55 9.36
C PRO A 9 20.50 -15.19 8.85
N GLU A 10 20.04 -15.89 7.84
CA GLU A 10 18.68 -15.75 7.25
C GLU A 10 17.56 -16.10 8.24
N GLN A 11 17.78 -17.11 9.11
CA GLN A 11 16.81 -17.45 10.17
C GLN A 11 16.66 -16.34 11.20
N LEU A 12 17.72 -15.62 11.48
CA LEU A 12 17.70 -14.49 12.43
C LEU A 12 16.86 -13.34 11.85
N VAL A 13 17.02 -13.05 10.57
CA VAL A 13 16.26 -12.02 9.85
C VAL A 13 14.76 -12.38 9.81
N VAL A 14 14.41 -13.61 9.48
CA VAL A 14 13.00 -14.07 9.46
C VAL A 14 12.39 -14.02 10.87
N ARG A 15 13.12 -14.43 11.92
CA ARG A 15 12.64 -14.31 13.30
C ARG A 15 12.44 -12.87 13.74
N GLN A 16 13.33 -11.97 13.36
CA GLN A 16 13.27 -10.55 13.70
C GLN A 16 12.09 -9.85 13.01
N HIS A 17 11.74 -10.29 11.79
CA HIS A 17 10.61 -9.76 11.01
C HIS A 17 9.33 -10.60 11.08
N ARG A 18 9.29 -11.62 11.93
CA ARG A 18 8.14 -12.54 12.05
C ARG A 18 6.82 -11.79 12.29
N LEU A 19 6.83 -10.78 13.14
CA LEU A 19 5.64 -9.97 13.41
C LEU A 19 5.17 -9.22 12.14
N VAL A 20 6.09 -8.61 11.41
CA VAL A 20 5.78 -7.87 10.18
C VAL A 20 5.24 -8.82 9.11
N LEU A 21 5.84 -10.01 8.98
CA LEU A 21 5.36 -11.05 8.05
C LEU A 21 3.94 -11.51 8.40
N TRP A 22 3.67 -11.77 9.70
CA TRP A 22 2.35 -12.16 10.15
C TRP A 22 1.31 -11.05 9.92
N VAL A 23 1.63 -9.80 10.29
CA VAL A 23 0.74 -8.65 10.08
C VAL A 23 0.46 -8.44 8.60
N SER A 24 1.49 -8.47 7.74
CA SER A 24 1.30 -8.34 6.28
C SER A 24 0.46 -9.47 5.70
N GLY A 25 0.68 -10.70 6.14
CA GLY A 25 -0.11 -11.85 5.73
C GLY A 25 -1.57 -11.75 6.17
N VAL A 26 -1.82 -11.36 7.41
CA VAL A 26 -3.18 -11.15 7.95
C VAL A 26 -3.88 -10.02 7.20
N VAL A 27 -3.22 -8.89 6.93
CA VAL A 27 -3.79 -7.76 6.18
C VAL A 27 -4.13 -8.19 4.75
N ALA A 28 -3.24 -8.93 4.07
CA ALA A 28 -3.51 -9.44 2.73
C ALA A 28 -4.69 -10.41 2.71
N LEU A 29 -4.73 -11.37 3.63
CA LEU A 29 -5.83 -12.34 3.73
C LEU A 29 -7.15 -11.65 4.08
N ALA A 30 -7.14 -10.68 5.00
CA ALA A 30 -8.32 -9.90 5.35
C ALA A 30 -8.82 -9.10 4.14
N GLY A 31 -7.93 -8.48 3.37
CA GLY A 31 -8.27 -7.76 2.13
C GLY A 31 -8.93 -8.69 1.10
N ILE A 32 -8.35 -9.86 0.87
CA ILE A 32 -8.91 -10.88 -0.04
C ILE A 32 -10.29 -11.32 0.44
N ALA A 33 -10.43 -11.65 1.73
CA ALA A 33 -11.69 -12.10 2.32
C ALA A 33 -12.78 -11.02 2.23
N LEU A 34 -12.43 -9.76 2.48
CA LEU A 34 -13.36 -8.63 2.38
C LEU A 34 -13.84 -8.43 0.94
N VAL A 35 -12.93 -8.41 -0.04
CA VAL A 35 -13.31 -8.21 -1.44
C VAL A 35 -14.10 -9.40 -1.98
N ALA A 36 -13.65 -10.63 -1.72
CA ALA A 36 -14.36 -11.83 -2.16
C ALA A 36 -15.73 -11.98 -1.48
N GLY A 37 -15.80 -11.71 -0.17
CA GLY A 37 -17.05 -11.74 0.59
C GLY A 37 -18.03 -10.67 0.12
N ALA A 38 -17.57 -9.45 -0.12
CA ALA A 38 -18.39 -8.37 -0.65
C ALA A 38 -18.93 -8.69 -2.05
N TRP A 39 -18.08 -9.23 -2.93
CA TRP A 39 -18.52 -9.67 -4.26
C TRP A 39 -19.56 -10.79 -4.18
N TRP A 40 -19.34 -11.79 -3.33
CA TRP A 40 -20.32 -12.88 -3.15
C TRP A 40 -21.66 -12.36 -2.62
N PHE A 41 -21.62 -11.46 -1.63
CA PHE A 41 -22.82 -10.87 -1.06
C PHE A 41 -23.61 -10.03 -2.08
N THR A 42 -22.92 -9.23 -2.91
CA THR A 42 -23.57 -8.43 -3.94
C THR A 42 -24.09 -9.30 -5.09
N SER A 43 -23.39 -10.35 -5.50
CA SER A 43 -23.84 -11.27 -6.53
C SER A 43 -25.10 -12.04 -6.08
N SER A 44 -25.13 -12.52 -4.83
CA SER A 44 -26.33 -13.18 -4.28
C SER A 44 -27.53 -12.22 -4.21
N ALA A 45 -27.31 -10.95 -3.83
CA ALA A 45 -28.37 -9.94 -3.83
C ALA A 45 -28.88 -9.61 -5.25
N ALA A 46 -27.99 -9.67 -6.25
CA ALA A 46 -28.38 -9.49 -7.66
C ALA A 46 -29.23 -10.67 -8.17
N ASP A 47 -28.84 -11.90 -7.82
CA ASP A 47 -29.60 -13.11 -8.17
C ASP A 47 -30.98 -13.12 -7.49
N ASP A 48 -31.05 -12.76 -6.20
CA ASP A 48 -32.31 -12.63 -5.47
C ASP A 48 -33.20 -11.55 -6.10
N PHE A 49 -32.66 -10.40 -6.47
CA PHE A 49 -33.38 -9.33 -7.12
C PHE A 49 -33.92 -9.75 -8.51
N ALA A 50 -33.10 -10.43 -9.30
CA ALA A 50 -33.51 -10.96 -10.60
C ALA A 50 -34.69 -11.94 -10.47
N GLY A 51 -34.73 -12.75 -9.39
CA GLY A 51 -35.83 -13.66 -9.07
C GLY A 51 -37.16 -12.97 -8.75
N THR A 52 -37.15 -11.67 -8.37
CA THR A 52 -38.38 -10.92 -8.06
C THR A 52 -39.14 -10.44 -9.30
N GLY A 53 -38.55 -10.47 -10.49
CA GLY A 53 -39.13 -9.91 -11.72
C GLY A 53 -39.20 -8.37 -11.72
N CYS A 54 -38.62 -7.70 -10.71
CA CYS A 54 -38.55 -6.24 -10.61
C CYS A 54 -37.42 -5.69 -11.50
N SER A 55 -37.55 -4.44 -11.95
CA SER A 55 -36.53 -3.73 -12.72
C SER A 55 -36.24 -2.37 -12.08
N VAL A 56 -34.96 -1.99 -12.08
CA VAL A 56 -34.51 -0.66 -11.60
C VAL A 56 -34.99 0.44 -12.57
N GLN A 57 -35.06 0.13 -13.87
CA GLN A 57 -35.40 1.10 -14.92
C GLN A 57 -36.92 1.31 -15.08
N HIS A 58 -37.70 0.31 -14.73
CA HIS A 58 -39.18 0.36 -14.85
C HIS A 58 -39.83 0.06 -13.50
N THR A 59 -40.24 1.11 -12.80
CA THR A 59 -40.90 0.99 -11.50
C THR A 59 -42.29 0.40 -11.67
N VAL A 60 -42.42 -0.91 -11.45
CA VAL A 60 -43.75 -1.58 -11.33
C VAL A 60 -44.28 -1.35 -9.91
N GLN A 61 -45.59 -1.14 -9.76
CA GLN A 61 -46.20 -1.01 -8.44
C GLN A 61 -45.89 -2.25 -7.59
N GLY A 62 -45.35 -2.04 -6.39
CA GLY A 62 -44.97 -3.09 -5.47
C GLY A 62 -43.45 -3.41 -5.41
N CYS A 63 -42.66 -3.02 -6.42
CA CYS A 63 -41.21 -3.29 -6.46
C CYS A 63 -40.30 -2.30 -5.67
N GLY A 64 -40.85 -1.22 -5.12
CA GLY A 64 -40.07 -0.14 -4.56
C GLY A 64 -39.20 -0.52 -3.34
N ILE A 65 -39.58 -1.55 -2.59
CA ILE A 65 -38.76 -2.04 -1.44
C ILE A 65 -37.61 -2.88 -1.96
N GLN A 66 -37.84 -3.79 -2.88
CA GLN A 66 -36.85 -4.67 -3.48
C GLN A 66 -35.78 -3.88 -4.24
N VAL A 67 -36.19 -2.91 -5.06
CA VAL A 67 -35.29 -2.02 -5.78
C VAL A 67 -34.40 -1.23 -4.81
N ARG A 68 -35.00 -0.62 -3.76
CA ARG A 68 -34.19 0.11 -2.76
C ARG A 68 -33.22 -0.78 -2.01
N HIS A 69 -33.64 -1.98 -1.64
CA HIS A 69 -32.75 -2.94 -0.96
C HIS A 69 -31.58 -3.31 -1.88
N PHE A 70 -31.83 -3.68 -3.12
CA PHE A 70 -30.83 -4.02 -4.10
C PHE A 70 -29.82 -2.87 -4.33
N LEU A 71 -30.31 -1.66 -4.62
CA LEU A 71 -29.46 -0.48 -4.81
C LEU A 71 -28.67 -0.12 -3.54
N SER A 72 -29.22 -0.34 -2.35
CA SER A 72 -28.49 -0.10 -1.11
C SER A 72 -27.31 -1.07 -0.92
N VAL A 73 -27.45 -2.32 -1.34
CA VAL A 73 -26.37 -3.31 -1.31
C VAL A 73 -25.25 -2.93 -2.30
N GLU A 74 -25.60 -2.53 -3.53
CA GLU A 74 -24.62 -2.07 -4.51
C GLU A 74 -23.91 -0.80 -4.05
N LEU A 75 -24.61 0.15 -3.45
CA LEU A 75 -24.02 1.37 -2.89
C LEU A 75 -23.05 1.04 -1.76
N TYR A 76 -23.38 0.07 -0.91
CA TYR A 76 -22.48 -0.38 0.16
C TYR A 76 -21.18 -0.99 -0.40
N TYR A 77 -21.31 -1.75 -1.48
CA TYR A 77 -20.16 -2.30 -2.21
C TYR A 77 -19.26 -1.18 -2.78
N SER A 78 -19.86 -0.18 -3.43
CA SER A 78 -19.12 0.99 -3.92
C SER A 78 -18.39 1.74 -2.80
N HIS A 79 -19.03 1.96 -1.64
CA HIS A 79 -18.38 2.57 -0.48
C HIS A 79 -17.21 1.76 0.05
N LEU A 80 -17.33 0.43 0.09
CA LEU A 80 -16.24 -0.45 0.52
C LEU A 80 -15.01 -0.26 -0.38
N PHE A 81 -15.20 -0.19 -1.71
CA PHE A 81 -14.11 0.06 -2.66
C PHE A 81 -13.49 1.44 -2.48
N ASN A 82 -14.27 2.47 -2.20
CA ASN A 82 -13.77 3.80 -1.91
C ASN A 82 -12.90 3.82 -0.63
N TYR A 83 -13.31 3.14 0.45
CA TYR A 83 -12.50 3.01 1.65
C TYR A 83 -11.23 2.18 1.41
N ALA A 84 -11.31 1.11 0.63
CA ALA A 84 -10.14 0.33 0.24
C ALA A 84 -9.16 1.17 -0.58
N ALA A 85 -9.64 1.99 -1.52
CA ALA A 85 -8.83 2.92 -2.30
C ALA A 85 -8.17 3.99 -1.43
N LEU A 86 -8.89 4.55 -0.46
CA LEU A 86 -8.33 5.50 0.50
C LEU A 86 -7.21 4.86 1.32
N PHE A 87 -7.41 3.62 1.79
CA PHE A 87 -6.37 2.87 2.50
C PHE A 87 -5.14 2.63 1.61
N MET A 88 -5.33 2.19 0.35
CA MET A 88 -4.24 1.99 -0.61
C MET A 88 -3.46 3.29 -0.87
N THR A 89 -4.15 4.41 -1.00
CA THR A 89 -3.54 5.74 -1.17
C THR A 89 -2.74 6.17 0.06
N ALA A 90 -3.15 5.77 1.27
CA ALA A 90 -2.43 6.06 2.51
C ALA A 90 -1.21 5.15 2.74
N LEU A 91 -1.07 4.02 2.04
CA LEU A 91 0.02 3.05 2.24
C LEU A 91 1.43 3.66 2.23
N PRO A 92 1.80 4.60 1.33
CA PRO A 92 3.12 5.22 1.35
C PRO A 92 3.46 5.88 2.69
N ALA A 93 2.49 6.62 3.24
CA ALA A 93 2.63 7.27 4.53
C ALA A 93 2.72 6.24 5.67
N LEU A 94 1.87 5.20 5.63
CA LEU A 94 1.86 4.13 6.64
C LEU A 94 3.16 3.32 6.63
N VAL A 95 3.66 2.95 5.45
CA VAL A 95 4.94 2.22 5.33
C VAL A 95 6.11 3.08 5.82
N GLY A 96 6.16 4.34 5.45
CA GLY A 96 7.19 5.26 5.94
C GLY A 96 7.11 5.47 7.46
N LEU A 97 5.90 5.63 7.99
CA LEU A 97 5.62 5.86 9.41
C LEU A 97 5.97 4.64 10.27
N PHE A 98 5.45 3.47 9.94
CA PHE A 98 5.50 2.29 10.81
C PHE A 98 6.66 1.34 10.52
N VAL A 99 7.22 1.39 9.31
CA VAL A 99 8.32 0.51 8.92
C VAL A 99 9.66 1.25 8.98
N ALA A 100 9.83 2.33 8.21
CA ALA A 100 11.11 3.01 8.14
C ALA A 100 11.44 3.82 9.41
N GLY A 101 10.46 4.56 9.93
CA GLY A 101 10.63 5.41 11.12
C GLY A 101 11.16 4.62 12.33
N PRO A 102 10.45 3.60 12.81
CA PRO A 102 10.88 2.81 13.97
C PRO A 102 12.12 1.96 13.71
N VAL A 103 12.25 1.34 12.53
CA VAL A 103 13.37 0.42 12.21
C VAL A 103 14.72 1.13 12.14
N ILE A 104 14.73 2.38 11.69
CA ILE A 104 15.97 3.17 11.56
C ILE A 104 16.04 4.23 12.67
N GLY A 105 14.97 4.98 12.88
CA GLY A 105 14.93 6.11 13.82
C GLY A 105 15.23 5.67 15.25
N ARG A 106 14.64 4.57 15.71
CA ARG A 106 14.83 4.05 17.07
C ARG A 106 16.28 3.62 17.34
N GLU A 107 16.89 2.91 16.38
CA GLU A 107 18.30 2.49 16.54
C GLU A 107 19.27 3.70 16.54
N LEU A 108 18.91 4.77 15.81
CA LEU A 108 19.69 6.00 15.81
C LEU A 108 19.50 6.80 17.11
N GLU A 109 18.28 6.86 17.63
CA GLU A 109 17.94 7.56 18.87
C GLU A 109 18.58 6.87 20.08
N ASP A 110 18.47 5.53 20.17
CA ASP A 110 19.03 4.72 21.26
C ASP A 110 20.55 4.50 21.13
N GLY A 111 21.18 4.89 20.01
CA GLY A 111 22.62 4.70 19.77
C GLY A 111 23.04 3.25 19.52
N THR A 112 22.08 2.32 19.42
CA THR A 112 22.36 0.87 19.27
C THR A 112 23.03 0.51 17.94
N TYR A 113 22.92 1.35 16.91
CA TYR A 113 23.64 1.20 15.65
C TYR A 113 25.17 1.08 15.83
N ARG A 114 25.72 1.69 16.88
CA ARG A 114 27.18 1.63 17.19
C ARG A 114 27.63 0.20 17.49
N PHE A 115 26.82 -0.61 18.13
CA PHE A 115 27.11 -2.01 18.39
C PHE A 115 27.15 -2.82 17.09
N ALA A 116 26.22 -2.59 16.15
CA ALA A 116 26.22 -3.25 14.86
C ALA A 116 27.49 -2.91 14.04
N TRP A 117 27.91 -1.66 14.09
CA TRP A 117 29.09 -1.20 13.36
C TRP A 117 30.43 -1.62 14.02
N GLY A 118 30.43 -1.83 15.33
CA GLY A 118 31.58 -2.39 16.06
C GLY A 118 31.84 -3.87 15.80
N GLN A 119 30.84 -4.60 15.28
CA GLN A 119 30.88 -6.04 15.00
C GLN A 119 31.14 -6.38 13.51
N SER A 120 31.99 -5.63 12.80
CA SER A 120 32.38 -5.88 11.39
C SER A 120 31.32 -5.57 10.33
N MET A 121 30.17 -4.97 10.67
CA MET A 121 29.14 -4.60 9.69
C MET A 121 29.39 -3.15 9.21
N SER A 122 29.61 -2.97 7.90
CA SER A 122 29.70 -1.62 7.35
C SER A 122 28.36 -0.89 7.43
N PRO A 123 28.34 0.44 7.65
CA PRO A 123 27.12 1.24 7.71
C PRO A 123 26.24 1.09 6.46
N ALA A 124 26.87 1.02 5.29
CA ALA A 124 26.14 0.80 4.03
C ALA A 124 25.42 -0.56 4.00
N ARG A 125 26.09 -1.62 4.47
CA ARG A 125 25.50 -2.96 4.55
C ARG A 125 24.36 -3.02 5.58
N TRP A 126 24.51 -2.30 6.69
CA TRP A 126 23.47 -2.16 7.70
C TRP A 126 22.21 -1.49 7.10
N LEU A 127 22.35 -0.33 6.43
CA LEU A 127 21.22 0.36 5.82
C LEU A 127 20.59 -0.46 4.69
N ALA A 128 21.41 -1.11 3.85
CA ALA A 128 20.91 -1.98 2.79
C ALA A 128 20.05 -3.13 3.34
N ALA A 129 20.47 -3.79 4.42
CA ALA A 129 19.69 -4.85 5.06
C ALA A 129 18.38 -4.31 5.65
N LYS A 130 18.39 -3.11 6.24
CA LYS A 130 17.20 -2.45 6.82
C LYS A 130 16.20 -1.99 5.77
N LEU A 131 16.60 -1.80 4.52
CA LEU A 131 15.72 -1.43 3.42
C LEU A 131 15.30 -2.64 2.58
N ALA A 132 16.17 -3.61 2.37
CA ALA A 132 15.92 -4.73 1.46
C ALA A 132 14.75 -5.61 1.91
N VAL A 133 14.73 -6.03 3.18
CA VAL A 133 13.68 -6.93 3.68
C VAL A 133 12.33 -6.22 3.74
N PRO A 134 12.19 -5.04 4.38
CA PRO A 134 10.92 -4.31 4.35
C PRO A 134 10.51 -3.92 2.92
N GLY A 135 11.47 -3.56 2.05
CA GLY A 135 11.21 -3.24 0.66
C GLY A 135 10.60 -4.42 -0.11
N ALA A 136 11.18 -5.61 0.02
CA ALA A 136 10.65 -6.82 -0.61
C ALA A 136 9.24 -7.17 -0.09
N LEU A 137 9.01 -7.05 1.21
CA LEU A 137 7.70 -7.27 1.83
C LEU A 137 6.66 -6.24 1.36
N THR A 138 7.07 -4.97 1.25
CA THR A 138 6.21 -3.89 0.73
C THR A 138 5.82 -4.17 -0.72
N VAL A 139 6.78 -4.55 -1.57
CA VAL A 139 6.48 -4.93 -2.97
C VAL A 139 5.49 -6.08 -3.02
N ALA A 140 5.76 -7.18 -2.33
CA ALA A 140 4.90 -8.36 -2.37
C ALA A 140 3.50 -8.07 -1.80
N GLY A 141 3.42 -7.43 -0.62
CA GLY A 141 2.16 -7.15 0.04
C GLY A 141 1.28 -6.17 -0.73
N VAL A 142 1.87 -5.05 -1.19
CA VAL A 142 1.11 -4.03 -1.93
C VAL A 142 0.73 -4.52 -3.33
N ALA A 143 1.57 -5.32 -4.00
CA ALA A 143 1.22 -5.92 -5.28
C ALA A 143 0.01 -6.87 -5.15
N VAL A 144 -0.04 -7.70 -4.10
CA VAL A 144 -1.19 -8.56 -3.84
C VAL A 144 -2.45 -7.73 -3.56
N LEU A 145 -2.36 -6.71 -2.70
CA LEU A 145 -3.50 -5.84 -2.39
C LEU A 145 -4.00 -5.09 -3.63
N SER A 146 -3.08 -4.58 -4.47
CA SER A 146 -3.44 -3.91 -5.73
C SER A 146 -4.10 -4.86 -6.72
N ALA A 147 -3.63 -6.10 -6.83
CA ALA A 147 -4.23 -7.11 -7.69
C ALA A 147 -5.64 -7.50 -7.21
N VAL A 148 -5.82 -7.68 -5.89
CA VAL A 148 -7.13 -7.98 -5.28
C VAL A 148 -8.10 -6.81 -5.48
N TYR A 149 -7.63 -5.57 -5.29
CA TYR A 149 -8.43 -4.37 -5.55
C TYR A 149 -8.86 -4.30 -7.01
N ALA A 150 -7.92 -4.46 -7.95
CA ALA A 150 -8.20 -4.44 -9.40
C ALA A 150 -9.19 -5.54 -9.81
N TRP A 151 -9.06 -6.74 -9.24
CA TRP A 151 -10.00 -7.82 -9.48
C TRP A 151 -11.40 -7.48 -8.98
N GLY A 152 -11.55 -6.97 -7.77
CA GLY A 152 -12.83 -6.56 -7.24
C GLY A 152 -13.43 -5.36 -8.00
N TRP A 153 -12.59 -4.37 -8.34
CA TRP A 153 -13.02 -3.21 -9.11
C TRP A 153 -13.57 -3.60 -10.49
N SER A 154 -12.99 -4.59 -11.17
CA SER A 154 -13.48 -5.07 -12.47
C SER A 154 -14.93 -5.59 -12.41
N ARG A 155 -15.44 -5.91 -11.22
CA ARG A 155 -16.82 -6.33 -10.99
C ARG A 155 -17.78 -5.15 -10.77
N THR A 156 -17.27 -3.95 -10.46
CA THR A 156 -18.12 -2.77 -10.26
C THR A 156 -18.74 -2.24 -11.55
N TYR A 157 -18.19 -2.59 -12.72
CA TYR A 157 -18.79 -2.21 -14.01
C TYR A 157 -20.20 -2.79 -14.26
N GLU A 158 -20.53 -3.88 -13.58
CA GLU A 158 -21.83 -4.54 -13.68
C GLU A 158 -22.86 -3.92 -12.72
N THR A 159 -22.45 -2.97 -11.88
CA THR A 159 -23.31 -2.32 -10.87
C THR A 159 -23.87 -0.98 -11.38
N HIS A 160 -24.89 -0.47 -10.69
CA HIS A 160 -25.47 0.86 -10.97
C HIS A 160 -24.61 2.02 -10.44
N TYR A 161 -23.55 1.73 -9.69
CA TYR A 161 -22.59 2.71 -9.13
C TYR A 161 -21.17 2.41 -9.58
N PRO A 162 -20.87 2.46 -10.90
CA PRO A 162 -19.53 2.19 -11.40
C PRO A 162 -18.58 3.30 -10.99
N SER A 163 -17.38 2.94 -10.52
CA SER A 163 -16.28 3.87 -10.30
C SER A 163 -15.38 3.90 -11.52
N GLU A 164 -15.03 5.10 -12.00
CA GLU A 164 -14.16 5.22 -13.16
C GLU A 164 -12.68 4.99 -12.80
N SER A 165 -11.92 4.38 -13.71
CA SER A 165 -10.47 4.18 -13.54
C SER A 165 -9.66 5.47 -13.54
N SER A 166 -10.25 6.56 -14.03
CA SER A 166 -9.70 7.92 -14.02
C SER A 166 -9.80 8.60 -12.65
N GLU A 167 -10.71 8.13 -11.79
CA GLU A 167 -10.84 8.69 -10.43
C GLU A 167 -9.52 8.56 -9.66
N PRO A 168 -9.05 9.63 -8.99
CA PRO A 168 -7.77 9.68 -8.32
C PRO A 168 -7.50 8.51 -7.36
N LEU A 169 -8.50 8.15 -6.54
CA LEU A 169 -8.39 7.07 -5.57
C LEU A 169 -8.30 5.70 -6.24
N VAL A 170 -9.11 5.47 -7.27
CA VAL A 170 -9.13 4.21 -8.03
C VAL A 170 -7.82 4.04 -8.79
N PHE A 171 -7.38 5.08 -9.50
CA PHE A 171 -6.12 5.09 -10.24
C PHE A 171 -4.92 4.80 -9.34
N GLY A 172 -4.86 5.45 -8.18
CA GLY A 172 -3.79 5.28 -7.19
C GLY A 172 -3.79 3.92 -6.49
N SER A 173 -4.85 3.11 -6.65
CA SER A 173 -5.02 1.82 -5.97
C SER A 173 -4.76 0.62 -6.87
N MET A 174 -4.72 0.81 -8.18
CA MET A 174 -4.51 -0.25 -9.17
C MET A 174 -3.15 -0.15 -9.86
N GLY A 175 -2.72 -1.27 -10.42
CA GLY A 175 -1.50 -1.33 -11.22
C GLY A 175 -0.21 -1.18 -10.41
N PRO A 176 0.89 -0.73 -11.02
CA PRO A 176 2.20 -0.63 -10.38
C PRO A 176 2.39 0.64 -9.51
N VAL A 177 1.56 1.68 -9.68
CA VAL A 177 1.68 2.94 -8.94
C VAL A 177 1.62 2.77 -7.42
N PRO A 178 0.69 1.98 -6.81
CA PRO A 178 0.68 1.78 -5.36
C PRO A 178 1.98 1.18 -4.84
N VAL A 179 2.56 0.23 -5.57
CA VAL A 179 3.84 -0.42 -5.19
C VAL A 179 4.98 0.59 -5.21
N ALA A 180 5.10 1.38 -6.29
CA ALA A 180 6.14 2.38 -6.42
C ALA A 180 6.01 3.49 -5.37
N SER A 181 4.78 3.94 -5.07
CA SER A 181 4.52 4.96 -4.06
C SER A 181 4.82 4.46 -2.64
N ALA A 182 4.51 3.19 -2.32
CA ALA A 182 4.86 2.60 -1.03
C ALA A 182 6.37 2.44 -0.84
N LEU A 183 7.10 2.08 -1.91
CA LEU A 183 8.57 2.08 -1.91
C LEU A 183 9.15 3.48 -1.69
N LEU A 184 8.56 4.50 -2.31
CA LEU A 184 8.95 5.89 -2.07
C LEU A 184 8.71 6.27 -0.60
N GLY A 185 7.57 5.91 -0.03
CA GLY A 185 7.28 6.11 1.40
C GLY A 185 8.34 5.47 2.31
N LEU A 186 8.76 4.24 2.02
CA LEU A 186 9.84 3.55 2.73
C LEU A 186 11.17 4.31 2.62
N ALA A 187 11.56 4.72 1.40
CA ALA A 187 12.82 5.42 1.16
C ALA A 187 12.85 6.81 1.81
N LEU A 188 11.75 7.56 1.75
CA LEU A 188 11.60 8.86 2.41
C LEU A 188 11.63 8.71 3.94
N GLY A 189 10.92 7.73 4.48
CA GLY A 189 10.95 7.45 5.91
C GLY A 189 12.37 7.14 6.41
N ALA A 190 13.13 6.36 5.65
CA ALA A 190 14.52 6.05 5.96
C ALA A 190 15.43 7.28 5.88
N LEU A 191 15.29 8.08 4.82
CA LEU A 191 16.06 9.32 4.65
C LEU A 191 15.76 10.31 5.79
N ILE A 192 14.49 10.53 6.08
CA ILE A 192 14.06 11.46 7.15
C ILE A 192 14.55 10.96 8.53
N ALA A 193 14.47 9.66 8.80
CA ALA A 193 14.96 9.07 10.04
C ALA A 193 16.48 9.30 10.23
N LEU A 194 17.28 9.18 9.14
CA LEU A 194 18.70 9.48 9.17
C LEU A 194 19.01 10.97 9.42
N LEU A 195 18.17 11.87 8.88
CA LEU A 195 18.35 13.32 9.04
C LEU A 195 17.95 13.81 10.43
N VAL A 196 16.78 13.36 10.91
CA VAL A 196 16.16 13.86 12.14
C VAL A 196 16.69 13.15 13.39
N ARG A 197 17.03 11.84 13.30
CA ARG A 197 17.55 10.99 14.39
C ARG A 197 16.66 10.94 15.65
N ARG A 198 15.39 11.27 15.51
CA ARG A 198 14.38 11.16 16.56
C ARG A 198 13.18 10.44 15.97
N THR A 199 12.77 9.35 16.60
CA THR A 199 11.75 8.45 16.07
C THR A 199 10.42 9.18 15.82
N LEU A 200 9.86 9.84 16.83
CA LEU A 200 8.56 10.50 16.68
C LEU A 200 8.57 11.64 15.65
N ALA A 201 9.61 12.48 15.68
CA ALA A 201 9.72 13.58 14.73
C ALA A 201 9.91 13.08 13.28
N SER A 202 10.69 12.01 13.07
CA SER A 202 10.84 11.41 11.75
C SER A 202 9.56 10.79 11.23
N MET A 203 8.79 10.12 12.09
CA MET A 203 7.49 9.56 11.76
C MET A 203 6.51 10.65 11.31
N THR A 204 6.37 11.72 12.08
CA THR A 204 5.48 12.84 11.76
C THR A 204 5.88 13.51 10.44
N LEU A 205 7.17 13.81 10.27
CA LEU A 205 7.67 14.46 9.06
C LEU A 205 7.47 13.56 7.82
N THR A 206 7.64 12.25 7.96
CA THR A 206 7.40 11.30 6.87
C THR A 206 5.94 11.32 6.42
N VAL A 207 4.99 11.37 7.36
CA VAL A 207 3.56 11.49 7.03
C VAL A 207 3.29 12.80 6.29
N VAL A 208 3.76 13.93 6.81
CA VAL A 208 3.55 15.25 6.19
C VAL A 208 4.11 15.29 4.76
N VAL A 209 5.34 14.81 4.56
CA VAL A 209 5.96 14.76 3.22
C VAL A 209 5.21 13.81 2.29
N SER A 210 4.80 12.64 2.77
CA SER A 210 4.04 11.67 1.95
C SER A 210 2.68 12.22 1.53
N LEU A 211 1.94 12.86 2.44
CA LEU A 211 0.67 13.49 2.12
C LEU A 211 0.85 14.65 1.14
N GLY A 212 1.87 15.48 1.34
CA GLY A 212 2.21 16.56 0.41
C GLY A 212 2.50 16.06 -1.00
N LEU A 213 3.22 14.95 -1.13
CA LEU A 213 3.50 14.31 -2.42
C LEU A 213 2.24 13.73 -3.06
N ILE A 214 1.34 13.12 -2.28
CA ILE A 214 0.06 12.62 -2.79
C ILE A 214 -0.75 13.79 -3.38
N VAL A 215 -0.90 14.88 -2.65
CA VAL A 215 -1.64 16.07 -3.12
C VAL A 215 -0.97 16.70 -4.33
N ALA A 216 0.36 16.86 -4.31
CA ALA A 216 1.10 17.44 -5.44
C ALA A 216 0.97 16.59 -6.71
N ARG A 217 1.01 15.27 -6.58
CA ARG A 217 0.82 14.33 -7.68
C ARG A 217 -0.57 14.47 -8.31
N GLU A 218 -1.61 14.52 -7.49
CA GLU A 218 -2.98 14.70 -7.99
C GLU A 218 -3.16 16.06 -8.70
N ALA A 219 -2.57 17.12 -8.18
CA ALA A 219 -2.68 18.47 -8.73
C ALA A 219 -2.03 18.62 -10.12
N VAL A 220 -1.03 17.80 -10.44
CA VAL A 220 -0.30 17.87 -11.72
C VAL A 220 -0.60 16.70 -12.66
N ARG A 221 -1.50 15.80 -12.30
CA ARG A 221 -1.84 14.65 -13.14
C ARG A 221 -2.52 15.12 -14.42
N PRO A 222 -1.98 14.80 -15.61
CA PRO A 222 -2.64 15.11 -16.88
C PRO A 222 -3.79 14.12 -17.14
N ASP A 223 -4.75 14.55 -17.94
CA ASP A 223 -5.75 13.65 -18.49
C ASP A 223 -5.12 12.74 -19.54
N GLY A 224 -5.53 11.47 -19.57
CA GLY A 224 -4.99 10.53 -20.54
C GLY A 224 -5.41 9.08 -20.32
N ALA A 225 -4.92 8.19 -21.18
CA ALA A 225 -5.19 6.77 -21.09
C ALA A 225 -4.53 6.17 -19.85
N PHE A 226 -5.24 5.24 -19.21
CA PHE A 226 -4.84 4.62 -17.93
C PHE A 226 -3.41 4.07 -17.93
N TRP A 227 -3.06 3.19 -18.86
CA TRP A 227 -1.76 2.51 -18.86
C TRP A 227 -0.55 3.42 -19.11
N PRO A 228 -0.56 4.34 -20.09
CA PRO A 228 0.53 5.30 -20.26
C PRO A 228 0.76 6.15 -19.01
N LEU A 229 -0.31 6.61 -18.36
CA LEU A 229 -0.21 7.37 -17.11
C LEU A 229 0.34 6.52 -15.95
N GLN A 230 -0.12 5.29 -15.80
CA GLN A 230 0.40 4.35 -14.79
C GLN A 230 1.91 4.12 -14.95
N LEU A 231 2.38 3.91 -16.17
CA LEU A 231 3.80 3.64 -16.43
C LEU A 231 4.68 4.89 -16.21
N THR A 232 4.22 6.05 -16.69
CA THR A 232 4.96 7.31 -16.49
C THR A 232 5.04 7.70 -15.02
N GLU A 233 3.93 7.61 -14.30
CA GLU A 233 3.88 7.91 -12.88
C GLU A 233 4.72 6.91 -12.06
N THR A 234 4.64 5.64 -12.37
CA THR A 234 5.50 4.60 -11.76
C THR A 234 6.98 4.91 -12.00
N GLY A 235 7.35 5.29 -13.22
CA GLY A 235 8.72 5.68 -13.54
C GLY A 235 9.22 6.85 -12.70
N ILE A 236 8.43 7.91 -12.58
CA ILE A 236 8.75 9.07 -11.73
C ILE A 236 8.93 8.66 -10.28
N LEU A 237 8.00 7.88 -9.73
CA LEU A 237 8.05 7.41 -8.34
C LEU A 237 9.29 6.53 -8.07
N LEU A 238 9.67 5.67 -9.01
CA LEU A 238 10.88 4.85 -8.88
C LEU A 238 12.16 5.68 -8.95
N VAL A 239 12.22 6.70 -9.81
CA VAL A 239 13.35 7.65 -9.85
C VAL A 239 13.47 8.41 -8.53
N LEU A 240 12.37 8.90 -7.98
CA LEU A 240 12.34 9.56 -6.67
C LEU A 240 12.76 8.60 -5.55
N THR A 241 12.32 7.34 -5.59
CA THR A 241 12.73 6.30 -4.65
C THR A 241 14.24 6.05 -4.71
N ALA A 242 14.80 5.93 -5.91
CA ALA A 242 16.23 5.77 -6.11
C ALA A 242 17.02 6.98 -5.61
N ALA A 243 16.55 8.20 -5.90
CA ALA A 243 17.15 9.44 -5.41
C ALA A 243 17.13 9.53 -3.89
N ALA A 244 15.98 9.28 -3.25
CA ALA A 244 15.85 9.28 -1.78
C ALA A 244 16.74 8.23 -1.13
N THR A 245 16.81 7.02 -1.68
CA THR A 245 17.70 5.96 -1.23
C THR A 245 19.17 6.34 -1.38
N ALA A 246 19.57 6.88 -2.54
CA ALA A 246 20.94 7.34 -2.75
C ALA A 246 21.34 8.47 -1.79
N LEU A 247 20.43 9.41 -1.52
CA LEU A 247 20.63 10.47 -0.53
C LEU A 247 20.77 9.88 0.89
N ALA A 248 19.97 8.89 1.25
CA ALA A 248 20.09 8.20 2.54
C ALA A 248 21.49 7.57 2.72
N PHE A 249 22.02 6.90 1.69
CA PHE A 249 23.38 6.37 1.72
C PHE A 249 24.45 7.47 1.77
N ARG A 250 24.25 8.60 1.07
CA ARG A 250 25.17 9.75 1.13
C ARG A 250 25.19 10.40 2.51
N VAL A 251 24.03 10.60 3.10
CA VAL A 251 23.89 11.13 4.47
C VAL A 251 24.61 10.22 5.44
N LEU A 252 24.37 8.91 5.35
CA LEU A 252 25.02 7.93 6.23
C LEU A 252 26.55 7.96 6.13
N ARG A 253 27.12 8.09 4.91
CA ARG A 253 28.58 8.18 4.71
C ARG A 253 29.19 9.43 5.32
N ARG A 254 28.50 10.58 5.30
CA ARG A 254 29.01 11.83 5.89
C ARG A 254 29.13 11.80 7.41
N TYR A 255 28.44 10.87 8.07
CA TYR A 255 28.55 10.68 9.51
C TYR A 255 29.75 9.82 9.93
N HIS A 256 30.47 9.26 8.95
CA HIS A 256 31.62 8.40 9.17
C HIS A 256 32.96 9.00 8.68
N ALA A 257 32.89 10.11 7.96
CA ALA A 257 34.05 10.91 7.61
C ALA A 257 34.30 11.96 8.69
#